data_f13b8cb31726d1b99a24222bfd87f0cc
#
_entry.id   f13b8cb31726d1b99a24222bfd87f0cc
#
_cell.length_a   1.000
_cell.length_b   1.000
_cell.length_c   1.000
_cell.angle_alpha   90.00
_cell.angle_beta   90.00
_cell.angle_gamma   90.00
#
_symmetry.space_group_name_H-M   'P 1'
#
loop_
_entity.id
_entity.type
_entity.pdbx_description
1 polymer ?
#
loop_
_entity_poly.entity_id
_entity_poly.type
_entity_poly.pdbx_seq_one_letter_code
_entity_poly.pdbx_strand_id
1 'polypeptide(L)'
;MPELESLIEQKLIEQLIYGDSQWTYRPDLKTEADLWNNFKYILEQNNKDRLDGEPLSDSEFEQVKNQLQFSTFYKAGEWLVGENGKVMVHVQRDTKKLHLVVMNHEHIAGGSSVYEVINQYSALKDDEDAASRDRRFDVTLMINGLPMIHIELKNRQHPYMEAFNQIKKYIGEGQFRGIFSAVQMFVISNGVDTKYFSAASDTELKKEFISGWVDRNNQPVSDYIDFAKNVLKIPQAHEMIARYTVLDNEAKRLILLRPYQIHAIEAIREASRTGKSGFVWHTTGSGKTLTSYKATRNLLMDIPALDKAIFLIDRKDLDEQTNTSFSSYSQNDSIDVDNTDNVTDLKNKLKSSDRQMIVTTIQKMQILISKRLKEGTPEYNRLRGLKIAFVVDECHRAVSPATKRIIERFFGKSLWFGFTGTPRFPENPYPLMGDLPRTTEELYGACLHKYTIQNAIHDNAVLGFQVEHDGPKDVTDETDSSRYENETHMLKVLEVILNKSYHKLGFQNGKGKTFEGLLTTSS
;
A
#
# COMPACT_ATOMS: atom_id res chain seq x y z
N MET A 1 35.86 6.45 17.14
CA MET A 1 35.49 5.07 17.47
C MET A 1 34.17 4.78 16.80
N PRO A 2 33.92 3.61 16.26
CA PRO A 2 32.60 3.29 15.71
C PRO A 2 31.57 3.34 16.84
N GLU A 3 30.39 3.87 16.55
CA GLU A 3 29.28 3.93 17.49
C GLU A 3 28.83 2.51 17.81
N LEU A 4 28.78 2.16 19.11
CA LEU A 4 28.36 0.84 19.55
C LEU A 4 26.88 0.63 19.23
N GLU A 5 26.47 -0.59 18.90
CA GLU A 5 25.09 -0.98 18.61
C GLU A 5 24.15 -0.57 19.77
N SER A 6 24.57 -0.75 21.01
CA SER A 6 23.85 -0.30 22.20
C SER A 6 23.60 1.21 22.27
N LEU A 7 24.50 2.01 21.72
CA LEU A 7 24.33 3.48 21.67
C LEU A 7 23.34 3.89 20.58
N ILE A 8 23.32 3.19 19.44
CA ILE A 8 22.32 3.38 18.38
C ILE A 8 20.94 3.03 18.92
N GLU A 9 20.82 1.90 19.62
CA GLU A 9 19.59 1.46 20.27
C GLU A 9 19.08 2.51 21.30
N GLN A 10 19.96 2.96 22.19
CA GLN A 10 19.60 3.97 23.20
C GLN A 10 19.08 5.26 22.55
N LYS A 11 19.78 5.79 21.54
CA LYS A 11 19.36 7.01 20.84
C LYS A 11 18.04 6.83 20.10
N LEU A 12 17.81 5.65 19.51
CA LEU A 12 16.53 5.34 18.89
C LEU A 12 15.40 5.36 19.92
N ILE A 13 15.58 4.70 21.07
CA ILE A 13 14.59 4.70 22.15
C ILE A 13 14.35 6.13 22.65
N GLU A 14 15.40 6.92 22.89
CA GLU A 14 15.28 8.32 23.28
C GLU A 14 14.46 9.12 22.25
N GLN A 15 14.70 8.94 20.95
CA GLN A 15 13.90 9.59 19.91
C GLN A 15 12.43 9.15 19.92
N LEU A 16 12.16 7.89 20.24
CA LEU A 16 10.79 7.35 20.27
C LEU A 16 9.97 7.84 21.47
N ILE A 17 10.61 8.08 22.62
CA ILE A 17 9.94 8.49 23.86
C ILE A 17 9.86 10.01 24.03
N TYR A 18 10.77 10.78 23.41
CA TYR A 18 10.81 12.24 23.52
C TYR A 18 10.28 12.92 22.24
N GLY A 19 9.80 14.15 22.40
CA GLY A 19 9.29 14.97 21.32
C GLY A 19 7.95 14.48 20.77
N ASP A 20 7.83 14.48 19.43
CA ASP A 20 6.56 14.21 18.74
C ASP A 20 6.23 12.71 18.58
N SER A 21 7.14 11.81 18.99
CA SER A 21 6.98 10.36 18.75
C SER A 21 6.02 9.67 19.72
N GLN A 22 6.01 10.09 21.00
CA GLN A 22 5.01 9.75 22.03
C GLN A 22 4.87 8.26 22.42
N TRP A 23 5.93 7.45 22.27
CA TRP A 23 5.94 6.08 22.75
C TRP A 23 6.24 6.04 24.26
N THR A 24 5.66 5.07 24.96
CA THR A 24 5.97 4.79 26.38
C THR A 24 7.01 3.69 26.45
N TYR A 25 8.18 3.97 27.04
CA TYR A 25 9.23 2.97 27.22
C TYR A 25 8.92 2.03 28.38
N ARG A 26 8.99 0.72 28.12
CA ARG A 26 8.68 -0.36 29.07
C ARG A 26 9.89 -1.28 29.24
N PRO A 27 10.90 -0.84 30.00
CA PRO A 27 12.10 -1.66 30.29
C PRO A 27 11.82 -2.86 31.16
N ASP A 28 10.66 -2.90 31.80
CA ASP A 28 10.19 -3.99 32.69
C ASP A 28 9.68 -5.22 31.91
N LEU A 29 9.30 -5.07 30.64
CA LEU A 29 8.76 -6.16 29.82
C LEU A 29 9.89 -6.92 29.12
N LYS A 30 10.36 -8.01 29.69
CA LYS A 30 11.54 -8.77 29.23
C LYS A 30 11.25 -10.21 28.84
N THR A 31 10.14 -10.77 29.32
CA THR A 31 9.76 -12.17 29.10
C THR A 31 8.40 -12.26 28.41
N GLU A 32 8.08 -13.41 27.81
CA GLU A 32 6.78 -13.64 27.20
C GLU A 32 5.63 -13.51 28.21
N ALA A 33 5.87 -13.95 29.47
CA ALA A 33 4.90 -13.81 30.55
C ALA A 33 4.59 -12.34 30.85
N ASP A 34 5.62 -11.47 30.87
CA ASP A 34 5.44 -10.03 31.08
C ASP A 34 4.60 -9.41 29.96
N LEU A 35 4.87 -9.80 28.72
CA LEU A 35 4.12 -9.30 27.56
C LEU A 35 2.66 -9.73 27.59
N TRP A 36 2.38 -11.01 27.88
CA TRP A 36 1.00 -11.50 28.00
C TRP A 36 0.24 -10.84 29.15
N ASN A 37 0.90 -10.61 30.30
CA ASN A 37 0.29 -9.91 31.44
C ASN A 37 -0.02 -8.45 31.09
N ASN A 38 0.89 -7.76 30.40
CA ASN A 38 0.68 -6.40 29.90
C ASN A 38 -0.48 -6.34 28.91
N PHE A 39 -0.51 -7.27 27.95
CA PHE A 39 -1.61 -7.38 26.97
C PHE A 39 -2.96 -7.64 27.66
N LYS A 40 -3.02 -8.58 28.62
CA LYS A 40 -4.22 -8.85 29.41
C LYS A 40 -4.73 -7.58 30.09
N TYR A 41 -3.84 -6.87 30.77
CA TYR A 41 -4.17 -5.63 31.45
C TYR A 41 -4.77 -4.58 30.49
N ILE A 42 -4.13 -4.33 29.35
CA ILE A 42 -4.60 -3.36 28.36
C ILE A 42 -5.95 -3.80 27.78
N LEU A 43 -6.10 -5.08 27.43
CA LEU A 43 -7.35 -5.65 26.93
C LEU A 43 -8.51 -5.44 27.90
N GLU A 44 -8.29 -5.71 29.18
CA GLU A 44 -9.29 -5.52 30.25
C GLU A 44 -9.63 -4.04 30.44
N GLN A 45 -8.65 -3.14 30.42
CA GLN A 45 -8.89 -1.69 30.54
C GLN A 45 -9.73 -1.17 29.38
N ASN A 46 -9.47 -1.61 28.16
CA ASN A 46 -10.19 -1.18 26.95
C ASN A 46 -11.58 -1.80 26.83
N ASN A 47 -11.91 -2.82 27.61
CA ASN A 47 -13.18 -3.54 27.55
C ASN A 47 -13.93 -3.62 28.89
N LYS A 48 -13.69 -2.71 29.82
CA LYS A 48 -14.33 -2.70 31.16
C LYS A 48 -15.85 -2.88 31.08
N ASP A 49 -16.51 -2.13 30.19
CA ASP A 49 -17.96 -2.18 30.02
C ASP A 49 -18.44 -3.54 29.47
N ARG A 50 -17.62 -4.19 28.64
CA ARG A 50 -17.94 -5.50 28.03
C ARG A 50 -17.70 -6.66 28.99
N LEU A 51 -16.80 -6.45 29.95
CA LEU A 51 -16.46 -7.39 31.00
C LEU A 51 -17.36 -7.23 32.25
N ASP A 52 -18.29 -6.28 32.22
CA ASP A 52 -19.16 -5.96 33.37
C ASP A 52 -18.33 -5.65 34.66
N GLY A 53 -17.11 -5.17 34.49
CA GLY A 53 -16.15 -4.87 35.57
C GLY A 53 -15.40 -6.08 36.13
N GLU A 54 -15.67 -7.29 35.67
CA GLU A 54 -14.98 -8.51 36.14
C GLU A 54 -13.78 -8.83 35.22
N PRO A 55 -12.56 -9.01 35.78
CA PRO A 55 -11.39 -9.36 34.99
C PRO A 55 -11.52 -10.74 34.35
N LEU A 56 -10.72 -11.01 33.34
CA LEU A 56 -10.64 -12.33 32.70
C LEU A 56 -10.01 -13.36 33.66
N SER A 57 -10.66 -14.49 33.82
CA SER A 57 -10.07 -15.66 34.49
C SER A 57 -8.93 -16.22 33.65
N ASP A 58 -8.11 -17.07 34.25
CA ASP A 58 -6.96 -17.70 33.53
C ASP A 58 -7.45 -18.55 32.35
N SER A 59 -8.55 -19.30 32.53
CA SER A 59 -9.12 -20.10 31.45
C SER A 59 -9.69 -19.26 30.30
N GLU A 60 -10.27 -18.10 30.59
CA GLU A 60 -10.74 -17.15 29.58
C GLU A 60 -9.56 -16.50 28.85
N PHE A 61 -8.51 -16.15 29.57
CA PHE A 61 -7.33 -15.57 28.96
C PHE A 61 -6.55 -16.58 28.09
N GLU A 62 -6.56 -17.87 28.44
CA GLU A 62 -6.01 -18.92 27.56
C GLU A 62 -6.80 -19.01 26.24
N GLN A 63 -8.12 -18.80 26.23
CA GLN A 63 -8.88 -18.71 24.97
C GLN A 63 -8.41 -17.53 24.11
N VAL A 64 -8.06 -16.41 24.74
CA VAL A 64 -7.50 -15.24 24.03
C VAL A 64 -6.14 -15.55 23.43
N LYS A 65 -5.23 -16.12 24.21
CA LYS A 65 -3.88 -16.51 23.75
C LYS A 65 -3.94 -17.46 22.56
N ASN A 66 -4.83 -18.47 22.62
CA ASN A 66 -5.01 -19.44 21.53
C ASN A 66 -5.46 -18.79 20.20
N GLN A 67 -6.27 -17.71 20.26
CA GLN A 67 -6.69 -16.96 19.07
C GLN A 67 -5.56 -16.10 18.50
N LEU A 68 -4.58 -15.72 19.31
CA LEU A 68 -3.44 -14.87 18.93
C LEU A 68 -2.19 -15.66 18.56
N GLN A 69 -2.27 -16.97 18.46
CA GLN A 69 -1.19 -17.83 17.96
C GLN A 69 -1.37 -18.04 16.44
N PHE A 70 -0.84 -17.12 15.68
CA PHE A 70 -0.97 -17.16 14.22
C PHE A 70 0.07 -18.11 13.61
N SER A 71 -0.37 -18.97 12.68
CA SER A 71 0.50 -19.89 11.95
C SER A 71 1.38 -19.17 10.92
N THR A 72 0.96 -18.00 10.46
CA THR A 72 1.70 -17.16 9.51
C THR A 72 1.44 -15.68 9.79
N PHE A 73 2.38 -14.81 9.40
CA PHE A 73 2.18 -13.36 9.47
C PHE A 73 0.99 -12.87 8.62
N TYR A 74 0.71 -13.57 7.51
CA TYR A 74 -0.48 -13.31 6.70
C TYR A 74 -1.77 -13.52 7.51
N LYS A 75 -1.87 -14.60 8.30
CA LYS A 75 -3.03 -14.88 9.15
C LYS A 75 -3.21 -13.84 10.25
N ALA A 76 -2.11 -13.35 10.81
CA ALA A 76 -2.16 -12.21 11.73
C ALA A 76 -2.67 -10.95 11.04
N GLY A 77 -2.19 -10.65 9.83
CA GLY A 77 -2.67 -9.54 9.02
C GLY A 77 -4.15 -9.66 8.66
N GLU A 78 -4.61 -10.87 8.29
CA GLU A 78 -6.02 -11.17 8.02
C GLU A 78 -6.91 -10.87 9.26
N TRP A 79 -6.48 -11.28 10.44
CA TRP A 79 -7.16 -10.97 11.70
C TRP A 79 -7.14 -9.46 12.01
N LEU A 80 -6.03 -8.77 11.73
CA LEU A 80 -5.88 -7.33 11.96
C LEU A 80 -6.75 -6.45 11.06
N VAL A 81 -7.31 -6.96 9.96
CA VAL A 81 -8.31 -6.23 9.16
C VAL A 81 -9.53 -5.89 10.02
N GLY A 82 -9.94 -6.83 10.87
CA GLY A 82 -11.07 -6.68 11.77
C GLY A 82 -12.43 -6.60 11.08
N GLU A 83 -13.45 -6.47 11.89
CA GLU A 83 -14.84 -6.29 11.43
C GLU A 83 -15.30 -4.86 11.74
N ASN A 84 -15.78 -4.14 10.75
CA ASN A 84 -16.22 -2.74 10.89
C ASN A 84 -15.16 -1.85 11.58
N GLY A 85 -13.88 -2.03 11.23
CA GLY A 85 -12.75 -1.28 11.78
C GLY A 85 -12.34 -1.68 13.21
N LYS A 86 -12.89 -2.77 13.75
CA LYS A 86 -12.54 -3.29 15.08
C LYS A 86 -11.95 -4.68 14.99
N VAL A 87 -10.75 -4.83 15.53
CA VAL A 87 -10.08 -6.12 15.70
C VAL A 87 -10.50 -6.69 17.05
N MET A 88 -11.03 -7.90 17.07
CA MET A 88 -11.63 -8.49 18.27
C MET A 88 -11.11 -9.90 18.53
N VAL A 89 -11.17 -10.28 19.81
CA VAL A 89 -11.08 -11.66 20.27
C VAL A 89 -12.39 -12.07 20.95
N HIS A 90 -12.67 -13.36 20.97
CA HIS A 90 -13.91 -13.90 21.48
C HIS A 90 -13.64 -14.79 22.68
N VAL A 91 -14.37 -14.58 23.75
CA VAL A 91 -14.22 -15.35 25.01
C VAL A 91 -15.56 -15.92 25.39
N GLN A 92 -15.59 -17.20 25.73
CA GLN A 92 -16.76 -17.83 26.32
C GLN A 92 -16.71 -17.69 27.84
N ARG A 93 -17.63 -16.89 28.40
CA ARG A 93 -17.85 -16.75 29.86
C ARG A 93 -19.20 -17.39 30.18
N ASP A 94 -19.18 -18.55 30.82
CA ASP A 94 -20.37 -19.36 31.10
C ASP A 94 -21.22 -19.57 29.82
N THR A 95 -22.43 -19.04 29.80
CA THR A 95 -23.34 -19.11 28.64
C THR A 95 -23.22 -17.92 27.68
N LYS A 96 -22.43 -16.88 28.03
CA LYS A 96 -22.30 -15.62 27.28
C LYS A 96 -21.02 -15.62 26.45
N LYS A 97 -21.12 -15.27 25.18
CA LYS A 97 -19.96 -15.01 24.32
C LYS A 97 -19.61 -13.52 24.40
N LEU A 98 -18.40 -13.21 24.86
CA LEU A 98 -17.87 -11.85 24.93
C LEU A 98 -17.05 -11.56 23.66
N HIS A 99 -17.20 -10.34 23.14
CA HIS A 99 -16.45 -9.82 22.00
C HIS A 99 -15.58 -8.68 22.49
N LEU A 100 -14.30 -8.94 22.72
CA LEU A 100 -13.37 -7.96 23.29
C LEU A 100 -12.59 -7.27 22.18
N VAL A 101 -12.61 -5.95 22.17
CA VAL A 101 -11.89 -5.14 21.18
C VAL A 101 -10.41 -5.08 21.59
N VAL A 102 -9.56 -5.55 20.70
CA VAL A 102 -8.10 -5.48 20.83
C VAL A 102 -7.57 -4.17 20.20
N MET A 103 -8.09 -3.82 19.03
CA MET A 103 -7.69 -2.61 18.31
C MET A 103 -8.91 -1.99 17.61
N ASN A 104 -8.96 -0.67 17.58
CA ASN A 104 -9.97 0.07 16.83
C ASN A 104 -9.27 1.00 15.83
N HIS A 105 -9.44 0.76 14.54
CA HIS A 105 -8.82 1.54 13.47
C HIS A 105 -9.27 3.00 13.39
N GLU A 106 -10.36 3.37 14.08
CA GLU A 106 -10.77 4.76 14.24
C GLU A 106 -9.96 5.50 15.33
N HIS A 107 -9.31 4.75 16.24
CA HIS A 107 -8.56 5.28 17.38
C HIS A 107 -7.04 5.37 17.10
N ILE A 108 -6.63 5.74 15.90
CA ILE A 108 -5.22 5.99 15.58
C ILE A 108 -4.80 7.31 16.25
N ALA A 109 -3.73 7.26 17.03
CA ALA A 109 -3.18 8.36 17.85
C ALA A 109 -4.09 8.85 18.99
N GLY A 110 -5.07 8.05 19.41
CA GLY A 110 -5.95 8.46 20.52
C GLY A 110 -6.94 7.37 20.93
N GLY A 111 -7.91 7.73 21.72
CA GLY A 111 -8.94 6.83 22.20
C GLY A 111 -8.37 5.71 23.08
N SER A 112 -8.62 4.46 22.68
CA SER A 112 -8.18 3.26 23.41
C SER A 112 -6.78 2.76 23.01
N SER A 113 -6.06 3.47 22.14
CA SER A 113 -4.75 3.01 21.65
C SER A 113 -3.62 3.31 22.63
N VAL A 114 -2.88 2.29 23.00
CA VAL A 114 -1.70 2.33 23.87
C VAL A 114 -0.47 2.00 23.03
N TYR A 115 0.57 2.82 23.15
CA TYR A 115 1.80 2.73 22.36
C TYR A 115 3.00 2.54 23.28
N GLU A 116 3.66 1.40 23.17
CA GLU A 116 4.77 1.02 24.05
C GLU A 116 5.98 0.60 23.22
N VAL A 117 7.18 0.92 23.69
CA VAL A 117 8.44 0.44 23.14
C VAL A 117 9.17 -0.40 24.18
N ILE A 118 9.61 -1.58 23.76
CA ILE A 118 10.44 -2.50 24.54
C ILE A 118 11.76 -2.73 23.83
N ASN A 119 12.76 -3.16 24.57
CA ASN A 119 14.06 -3.54 24.03
C ASN A 119 14.64 -4.75 24.74
N GLN A 120 15.61 -5.39 24.09
CA GLN A 120 16.37 -6.51 24.66
C GLN A 120 15.48 -7.63 25.22
N TYR A 121 14.37 -7.90 24.50
CA TYR A 121 13.50 -9.01 24.83
C TYR A 121 14.22 -10.34 24.62
N SER A 122 14.17 -11.22 25.63
CA SER A 122 14.78 -12.54 25.57
C SER A 122 13.78 -13.56 25.04
N ALA A 123 13.95 -13.97 23.79
CA ALA A 123 13.13 -15.03 23.20
C ALA A 123 13.39 -16.37 23.92
N LEU A 124 12.31 -17.11 24.22
CA LEU A 124 12.37 -18.38 24.93
C LEU A 124 13.22 -19.41 24.20
N LYS A 125 14.03 -20.15 24.98
CA LYS A 125 14.65 -21.38 24.49
C LYS A 125 13.62 -22.51 24.51
N ASP A 126 13.59 -23.33 23.46
CA ASP A 126 13.07 -24.67 23.60
C ASP A 126 14.07 -25.46 24.45
N ASP A 127 13.65 -26.02 25.58
CA ASP A 127 14.49 -26.73 26.57
C ASP A 127 15.25 -27.93 26.03
N GLU A 128 15.00 -28.34 24.77
CA GLU A 128 15.60 -29.53 24.18
C GLU A 128 16.89 -29.27 23.37
N ASP A 129 17.27 -28.01 23.12
CA ASP A 129 18.47 -27.69 22.31
C ASP A 129 19.45 -26.82 23.10
N ALA A 130 20.34 -27.48 23.87
CA ALA A 130 21.40 -26.83 24.65
C ALA A 130 22.39 -25.99 23.83
N ALA A 131 22.29 -26.00 22.49
CA ALA A 131 23.12 -25.24 21.57
C ALA A 131 22.49 -23.91 21.14
N SER A 132 21.23 -23.62 21.45
CA SER A 132 20.60 -22.36 21.09
C SER A 132 21.13 -21.24 22.00
N ARG A 133 21.83 -20.27 21.41
CA ARG A 133 22.26 -19.05 22.11
C ARG A 133 21.05 -18.23 22.51
N ASP A 134 21.13 -17.53 23.66
CA ASP A 134 20.12 -16.53 24.03
C ASP A 134 19.97 -15.54 22.89
N ARG A 135 18.76 -15.49 22.31
CA ARG A 135 18.41 -14.53 21.27
C ARG A 135 17.78 -13.33 21.96
N ARG A 136 18.28 -12.16 21.65
CA ARG A 136 17.72 -10.91 22.13
C ARG A 136 17.25 -10.10 20.95
N PHE A 137 16.02 -9.66 21.02
CA PHE A 137 15.42 -8.73 20.08
C PHE A 137 15.82 -7.31 20.47
N ASP A 138 16.34 -6.52 19.52
CA ASP A 138 16.86 -5.20 19.83
C ASP A 138 15.75 -4.25 20.30
N VAL A 139 14.85 -3.83 19.40
CA VAL A 139 13.75 -2.92 19.74
C VAL A 139 12.44 -3.44 19.13
N THR A 140 11.35 -3.38 19.88
CA THR A 140 10.03 -3.73 19.38
C THR A 140 9.01 -2.68 19.78
N LEU A 141 8.19 -2.25 18.83
CA LEU A 141 7.09 -1.32 19.03
C LEU A 141 5.79 -2.10 19.15
N MET A 142 5.06 -1.81 20.23
CA MET A 142 3.83 -2.51 20.57
C MET A 142 2.63 -1.56 20.49
N ILE A 143 1.55 -2.05 19.93
CA ILE A 143 0.27 -1.34 19.88
C ILE A 143 -0.74 -2.18 20.66
N ASN A 144 -1.33 -1.59 21.69
CA ASN A 144 -2.25 -2.26 22.60
C ASN A 144 -1.68 -3.56 23.20
N GLY A 145 -0.39 -3.53 23.54
CA GLY A 145 0.31 -4.67 24.13
C GLY A 145 0.72 -5.76 23.15
N LEU A 146 0.41 -5.63 21.83
CA LEU A 146 0.83 -6.58 20.80
C LEU A 146 2.06 -6.07 20.04
N PRO A 147 3.12 -6.89 19.87
CA PRO A 147 4.26 -6.58 19.03
C PRO A 147 3.82 -6.39 17.57
N MET A 148 3.99 -5.18 17.00
CA MET A 148 3.59 -4.86 15.65
C MET A 148 4.76 -4.58 14.72
N ILE A 149 5.80 -3.90 15.24
CA ILE A 149 6.98 -3.53 14.46
C ILE A 149 8.21 -3.99 15.22
N HIS A 150 9.04 -4.79 14.58
CA HIS A 150 10.32 -5.21 15.14
C HIS A 150 11.47 -4.55 14.39
N ILE A 151 12.44 -4.03 15.15
CA ILE A 151 13.59 -3.27 14.66
C ILE A 151 14.86 -4.00 15.04
N GLU A 152 15.66 -4.36 14.05
CA GLU A 152 16.96 -4.98 14.22
C GLU A 152 18.07 -4.02 13.83
N LEU A 153 19.04 -3.85 14.70
CA LEU A 153 20.11 -2.86 14.59
C LEU A 153 21.47 -3.52 14.38
N LYS A 154 22.33 -2.83 13.67
CA LYS A 154 23.76 -3.15 13.55
C LYS A 154 24.58 -1.87 13.75
N ASN A 155 25.82 -2.02 14.13
CA ASN A 155 26.71 -0.86 14.19
C ASN A 155 27.11 -0.40 12.77
N ARG A 156 27.59 0.82 12.65
CA ARG A 156 27.90 1.49 11.35
C ARG A 156 28.95 0.77 10.50
N GLN A 157 29.72 -0.16 11.06
CA GLN A 157 30.74 -0.92 10.31
C GLN A 157 30.14 -2.11 9.55
N HIS A 158 28.91 -2.50 9.90
CA HIS A 158 28.23 -3.64 9.31
C HIS A 158 27.17 -3.16 8.30
N PRO A 159 27.04 -3.85 7.17
CA PRO A 159 25.93 -3.59 6.25
C PRO A 159 24.58 -3.86 6.93
N TYR A 160 23.56 -3.04 6.66
CA TYR A 160 22.19 -3.29 7.15
C TYR A 160 21.65 -4.66 6.75
N MET A 161 22.18 -5.26 5.68
CA MET A 161 21.82 -6.61 5.24
C MET A 161 22.15 -7.71 6.26
N GLU A 162 23.05 -7.47 7.19
CA GLU A 162 23.28 -8.43 8.29
C GLU A 162 22.07 -8.48 9.24
N ALA A 163 21.43 -7.33 9.50
CA ALA A 163 20.18 -7.29 10.26
C ALA A 163 19.05 -8.04 9.52
N PHE A 164 18.96 -7.89 8.20
CA PHE A 164 18.00 -8.65 7.39
C PHE A 164 18.21 -10.16 7.51
N ASN A 165 19.47 -10.61 7.37
CA ASN A 165 19.80 -12.02 7.49
C ASN A 165 19.53 -12.56 8.90
N GLN A 166 19.71 -11.72 9.92
CA GLN A 166 19.43 -12.06 11.31
C GLN A 166 17.92 -12.25 11.53
N ILE A 167 17.06 -11.33 11.05
CA ILE A 167 15.61 -11.49 11.10
C ILE A 167 15.19 -12.77 10.37
N LYS A 168 15.71 -12.98 9.15
CA LYS A 168 15.40 -14.19 8.38
C LYS A 168 15.77 -15.47 9.14
N LYS A 169 16.91 -15.48 9.81
CA LYS A 169 17.34 -16.58 10.68
C LYS A 169 16.38 -16.77 11.86
N TYR A 170 15.99 -15.70 12.55
CA TYR A 170 15.06 -15.77 13.68
C TYR A 170 13.69 -16.32 13.27
N ILE A 171 13.19 -15.93 12.08
CA ILE A 171 11.95 -16.48 11.55
C ILE A 171 12.10 -17.99 11.28
N GLY A 172 13.19 -18.41 10.61
CA GLY A 172 13.46 -19.83 10.33
C GLY A 172 13.66 -20.68 11.59
N GLU A 173 14.13 -20.09 12.69
CA GLU A 173 14.24 -20.70 14.01
C GLU A 173 12.94 -20.64 14.83
N GLY A 174 11.85 -20.11 14.28
CA GLY A 174 10.54 -20.01 14.96
C GLY A 174 10.51 -19.03 16.13
N GLN A 175 11.39 -18.02 16.18
CA GLN A 175 11.44 -17.05 17.29
C GLN A 175 10.26 -16.07 17.28
N PHE A 176 9.63 -15.85 16.11
CA PHE A 176 8.41 -15.04 15.97
C PHE A 176 7.15 -15.89 16.15
N ARG A 177 7.01 -16.52 17.32
CA ARG A 177 5.85 -17.32 17.74
C ARG A 177 5.16 -16.68 18.94
N GLY A 178 4.09 -17.29 19.45
CA GLY A 178 3.31 -16.76 20.58
C GLY A 178 2.84 -15.34 20.26
N ILE A 179 3.01 -14.43 21.20
CA ILE A 179 2.60 -13.02 21.04
C ILE A 179 3.31 -12.32 19.86
N PHE A 180 4.55 -12.71 19.54
CA PHE A 180 5.31 -12.16 18.39
C PHE A 180 4.82 -12.62 17.02
N SER A 181 3.93 -13.59 16.95
CA SER A 181 3.29 -13.98 15.66
C SER A 181 2.43 -12.88 15.07
N ALA A 182 2.11 -11.83 15.85
CA ALA A 182 1.35 -10.66 15.41
C ALA A 182 2.18 -9.61 14.65
N VAL A 183 3.52 -9.71 14.63
CA VAL A 183 4.40 -8.74 13.94
C VAL A 183 4.03 -8.61 12.47
N GLN A 184 3.92 -7.36 11.99
CA GLN A 184 3.53 -7.04 10.61
C GLN A 184 4.62 -6.36 9.81
N MET A 185 5.54 -5.67 10.49
CA MET A 185 6.58 -4.86 9.85
C MET A 185 7.92 -5.12 10.52
N PHE A 186 8.95 -5.25 9.70
CA PHE A 186 10.34 -5.25 10.12
C PHE A 186 11.05 -3.97 9.68
N VAL A 187 11.93 -3.47 10.54
CA VAL A 187 12.84 -2.36 10.26
C VAL A 187 14.25 -2.84 10.52
N ILE A 188 15.17 -2.52 9.64
CA ILE A 188 16.60 -2.84 9.76
C ILE A 188 17.42 -1.58 9.59
N SER A 189 18.46 -1.43 10.42
CA SER A 189 19.32 -0.26 10.35
C SER A 189 20.74 -0.55 10.83
N ASN A 190 21.71 0.17 10.25
CA ASN A 190 23.06 0.27 10.79
C ASN A 190 23.39 1.69 11.28
N GLY A 191 22.36 2.49 11.53
CA GLY A 191 22.49 3.88 11.96
C GLY A 191 22.65 4.89 10.82
N VAL A 192 23.00 4.44 9.60
CA VAL A 192 23.18 5.30 8.41
C VAL A 192 22.19 4.91 7.33
N ASP A 193 22.00 3.61 7.11
CA ASP A 193 21.05 3.05 6.17
C ASP A 193 19.93 2.34 6.92
N THR A 194 18.72 2.86 6.79
CA THR A 194 17.51 2.30 7.40
C THR A 194 16.54 1.86 6.33
N LYS A 195 16.03 0.65 6.46
CA LYS A 195 15.09 0.04 5.53
C LYS A 195 13.95 -0.63 6.28
N TYR A 196 12.86 -0.88 5.58
CA TYR A 196 11.70 -1.59 6.14
C TYR A 196 11.10 -2.55 5.12
N PHE A 197 10.37 -3.55 5.61
CA PHE A 197 9.66 -4.53 4.80
C PHE A 197 8.53 -5.20 5.59
N SER A 198 7.58 -5.80 4.89
CA SER A 198 6.49 -6.55 5.51
C SER A 198 6.99 -7.87 6.11
N ALA A 199 6.34 -8.32 7.18
CA ALA A 199 6.60 -9.64 7.73
C ALA A 199 6.17 -10.75 6.74
N ALA A 200 7.01 -11.76 6.60
CA ALA A 200 6.78 -12.93 5.75
C ALA A 200 7.57 -14.12 6.30
N SER A 201 7.32 -15.34 5.80
CA SER A 201 8.13 -16.50 6.14
C SER A 201 9.59 -16.33 5.66
N ASP A 202 10.51 -17.07 6.23
CA ASP A 202 11.94 -17.01 5.87
C ASP A 202 12.19 -17.37 4.39
N THR A 203 11.38 -18.25 3.82
CA THR A 203 11.45 -18.64 2.40
C THR A 203 10.87 -17.59 1.46
N GLU A 204 9.92 -16.78 1.93
CA GLU A 204 9.26 -15.71 1.17
C GLU A 204 9.98 -14.37 1.28
N LEU A 205 10.79 -14.17 2.32
CA LEU A 205 11.58 -12.95 2.48
C LEU A 205 12.64 -12.82 1.37
N LYS A 206 12.44 -11.82 0.51
CA LYS A 206 13.33 -11.49 -0.61
C LYS A 206 13.85 -10.06 -0.47
N LYS A 207 15.05 -9.83 -0.96
CA LYS A 207 15.71 -8.52 -0.94
C LYS A 207 14.93 -7.46 -1.72
N GLU A 208 14.20 -7.86 -2.75
CA GLU A 208 13.39 -6.99 -3.60
C GLU A 208 12.21 -6.33 -2.86
N PHE A 209 11.83 -6.88 -1.70
CA PHE A 209 10.76 -6.31 -0.87
C PHE A 209 11.26 -5.28 0.14
N ILE A 210 12.57 -5.14 0.28
CA ILE A 210 13.19 -4.14 1.16
C ILE A 210 13.01 -2.75 0.54
N SER A 211 12.43 -1.82 1.30
CA SER A 211 12.20 -0.44 0.88
C SER A 211 12.96 0.53 1.78
N GLY A 212 13.57 1.55 1.19
CA GLY A 212 14.01 2.74 1.91
C GLY A 212 12.89 3.75 2.01
N TRP A 213 12.95 4.66 2.98
CA TRP A 213 12.02 5.78 3.03
C TRP A 213 12.49 6.95 2.18
N VAL A 214 11.56 7.64 1.55
CA VAL A 214 11.79 8.94 0.90
C VAL A 214 10.80 9.95 1.47
N ASP A 215 11.16 11.23 1.44
CA ASP A 215 10.25 12.30 1.80
C ASP A 215 9.23 12.61 0.67
N ARG A 216 8.37 13.61 0.88
CA ARG A 216 7.37 14.04 -0.12
C ARG A 216 7.98 14.59 -1.42
N ASN A 217 9.28 14.91 -1.42
CA ASN A 217 10.03 15.39 -2.58
C ASN A 217 10.87 14.27 -3.23
N ASN A 218 10.61 13.01 -2.84
CA ASN A 218 11.37 11.82 -3.24
C ASN A 218 12.87 11.86 -2.86
N GLN A 219 13.22 12.60 -1.78
CA GLN A 219 14.58 12.58 -1.26
C GLN A 219 14.75 11.44 -0.25
N PRO A 220 15.84 10.65 -0.33
CA PRO A 220 16.08 9.55 0.59
C PRO A 220 16.20 10.00 2.04
N VAL A 221 15.54 9.27 2.94
CA VAL A 221 15.63 9.40 4.40
C VAL A 221 16.28 8.12 4.93
N SER A 222 17.60 8.11 5.01
CA SER A 222 18.38 6.92 5.34
C SER A 222 18.80 6.85 6.80
N ASP A 223 19.06 7.99 7.45
CA ASP A 223 19.42 8.06 8.86
C ASP A 223 18.30 7.48 9.74
N TYR A 224 18.65 6.67 10.73
CA TYR A 224 17.69 5.95 11.57
C TYR A 224 16.84 6.87 12.47
N ILE A 225 17.40 7.99 12.92
CA ILE A 225 16.66 8.99 13.71
C ILE A 225 15.67 9.74 12.83
N ASP A 226 16.09 10.14 11.62
CA ASP A 226 15.19 10.80 10.68
C ASP A 226 14.12 9.83 10.17
N PHE A 227 14.45 8.56 9.98
CA PHE A 227 13.46 7.51 9.70
C PHE A 227 12.45 7.38 10.85
N ALA A 228 12.91 7.35 12.10
CA ALA A 228 12.03 7.29 13.27
C ALA A 228 11.07 8.48 13.33
N LYS A 229 11.55 9.70 13.07
CA LYS A 229 10.71 10.92 13.01
C LYS A 229 9.67 10.89 11.90
N ASN A 230 9.94 10.21 10.79
CA ASN A 230 9.04 10.16 9.64
C ASN A 230 8.07 8.97 9.69
N VAL A 231 8.54 7.78 10.13
CA VAL A 231 7.82 6.52 9.98
C VAL A 231 7.38 5.92 11.32
N LEU A 232 8.23 6.02 12.35
CA LEU A 232 8.00 5.34 13.63
C LEU A 232 7.31 6.21 14.69
N LYS A 233 7.08 7.49 14.41
CA LYS A 233 6.27 8.33 15.30
C LYS A 233 4.78 7.97 15.22
N ILE A 234 4.01 8.34 16.24
CA ILE A 234 2.55 8.25 16.25
C ILE A 234 1.98 9.52 15.58
N PRO A 235 1.04 9.39 14.61
CA PRO A 235 0.27 8.19 14.23
C PRO A 235 0.88 7.31 13.13
N GLN A 236 1.95 7.74 12.46
CA GLN A 236 2.48 7.10 11.25
C GLN A 236 2.77 5.61 11.44
N ALA A 237 3.40 5.22 12.55
CA ALA A 237 3.69 3.81 12.83
C ALA A 237 2.43 2.94 12.86
N HIS A 238 1.36 3.43 13.48
CA HIS A 238 0.07 2.73 13.48
C HIS A 238 -0.57 2.72 12.08
N GLU A 239 -0.50 3.83 11.36
CA GLU A 239 -1.00 3.91 9.98
C GLU A 239 -0.27 2.97 9.02
N MET A 240 1.05 2.72 9.23
CA MET A 240 1.80 1.72 8.46
C MET A 240 1.13 0.35 8.55
N ILE A 241 0.70 -0.06 9.74
CA ILE A 241 0.06 -1.34 9.98
C ILE A 241 -1.41 -1.33 9.49
N ALA A 242 -2.21 -0.35 9.91
CA ALA A 242 -3.66 -0.35 9.70
C ALA A 242 -4.08 0.16 8.31
N ARG A 243 -3.32 1.10 7.73
CA ARG A 243 -3.72 1.83 6.51
C ARG A 243 -2.88 1.55 5.29
N TYR A 244 -1.59 1.20 5.48
CA TYR A 244 -0.63 1.07 4.37
C TYR A 244 -0.14 -0.36 4.15
N THR A 245 -0.70 -1.32 4.88
CA THR A 245 -0.56 -2.75 4.62
C THR A 245 -1.72 -3.25 3.77
N VAL A 246 -1.44 -4.09 2.78
CA VAL A 246 -2.41 -4.74 1.90
C VAL A 246 -2.22 -6.25 1.97
N LEU A 247 -3.31 -6.98 2.03
CA LEU A 247 -3.32 -8.44 1.99
C LEU A 247 -3.42 -8.90 0.54
N ASP A 248 -2.42 -9.60 0.06
CA ASP A 248 -2.47 -10.33 -1.20
C ASP A 248 -3.00 -11.74 -0.93
N ASN A 249 -4.28 -11.94 -1.16
CA ASN A 249 -4.95 -13.20 -0.82
C ASN A 249 -4.57 -14.35 -1.76
N GLU A 250 -4.19 -14.05 -2.99
CA GLU A 250 -3.71 -15.05 -3.94
C GLU A 250 -2.33 -15.60 -3.53
N ALA A 251 -1.38 -14.70 -3.26
CA ALA A 251 -0.04 -15.07 -2.83
C ALA A 251 0.09 -15.33 -1.33
N LYS A 252 -1.00 -15.16 -0.52
CA LYS A 252 -1.01 -15.31 0.95
C LYS A 252 0.09 -14.54 1.66
N ARG A 253 0.34 -13.30 1.23
CA ARG A 253 1.39 -12.44 1.75
C ARG A 253 0.90 -11.05 2.13
N LEU A 254 1.68 -10.39 2.97
CA LEU A 254 1.52 -8.97 3.30
C LEU A 254 2.30 -8.12 2.29
N ILE A 255 1.69 -7.05 1.83
CA ILE A 255 2.36 -6.02 1.03
C ILE A 255 2.32 -4.73 1.82
N LEU A 256 3.48 -4.26 2.24
CA LEU A 256 3.63 -2.94 2.83
C LEU A 256 3.94 -1.93 1.72
N LEU A 257 3.13 -0.88 1.63
CA LEU A 257 3.26 0.10 0.56
C LEU A 257 4.62 0.81 0.60
N ARG A 258 5.11 1.16 -0.58
CA ARG A 258 6.34 1.97 -0.74
C ARG A 258 6.05 3.44 -0.43
N PRO A 259 7.06 4.24 -0.04
CA PRO A 259 6.84 5.62 0.40
C PRO A 259 6.09 6.48 -0.61
N TYR A 260 6.46 6.43 -1.89
CA TYR A 260 5.78 7.20 -2.93
C TYR A 260 4.29 6.83 -3.09
N GLN A 261 3.92 5.57 -2.81
CA GLN A 261 2.52 5.13 -2.81
C GLN A 261 1.78 5.72 -1.61
N ILE A 262 2.42 5.72 -0.45
CA ILE A 262 1.88 6.31 0.80
C ILE A 262 1.67 7.81 0.60
N HIS A 263 2.68 8.53 0.10
CA HIS A 263 2.57 9.98 -0.14
C HIS A 263 1.48 10.33 -1.15
N ALA A 264 1.29 9.51 -2.19
CA ALA A 264 0.18 9.69 -3.13
C ALA A 264 -1.19 9.53 -2.45
N ILE A 265 -1.35 8.52 -1.59
CA ILE A 265 -2.58 8.29 -0.83
C ILE A 265 -2.84 9.43 0.15
N GLU A 266 -1.81 9.90 0.87
CA GLU A 266 -1.91 11.04 1.77
C GLU A 266 -2.31 12.33 1.02
N ALA A 267 -1.72 12.59 -0.15
CA ALA A 267 -2.06 13.75 -0.96
C ALA A 267 -3.52 13.71 -1.46
N ILE A 268 -4.03 12.53 -1.83
CA ILE A 268 -5.45 12.32 -2.16
C ILE A 268 -6.32 12.59 -0.94
N ARG A 269 -5.93 12.10 0.23
CA ARG A 269 -6.65 12.31 1.50
C ARG A 269 -6.73 13.80 1.86
N GLU A 270 -5.62 14.53 1.74
CA GLU A 270 -5.57 15.98 1.99
C GLU A 270 -6.47 16.76 1.00
N ALA A 271 -6.38 16.44 -0.30
CA ALA A 271 -7.22 17.05 -1.32
C ALA A 271 -8.71 16.78 -1.07
N SER A 272 -9.06 15.53 -0.76
CA SER A 272 -10.46 15.13 -0.52
C SER A 272 -11.09 15.83 0.69
N ARG A 273 -10.34 16.05 1.77
CA ARG A 273 -10.79 16.79 2.96
C ARG A 273 -11.11 18.25 2.67
N THR A 274 -10.42 18.84 1.70
CA THR A 274 -10.66 20.21 1.23
C THR A 274 -11.65 20.29 0.07
N GLY A 275 -12.26 19.15 -0.32
CA GLY A 275 -13.20 19.10 -1.42
C GLY A 275 -12.57 19.29 -2.80
N LYS A 276 -11.27 19.05 -2.93
CA LYS A 276 -10.51 19.19 -4.19
C LYS A 276 -10.29 17.85 -4.87
N SER A 277 -10.37 17.87 -6.18
CA SER A 277 -9.97 16.77 -7.07
C SER A 277 -8.51 16.93 -7.52
N GLY A 278 -7.94 15.89 -8.15
CA GLY A 278 -6.61 15.96 -8.69
C GLY A 278 -6.17 14.67 -9.39
N PHE A 279 -4.90 14.60 -9.77
CA PHE A 279 -4.36 13.39 -10.35
C PHE A 279 -3.00 13.01 -9.75
N VAL A 280 -2.66 11.74 -9.88
CA VAL A 280 -1.38 11.14 -9.49
C VAL A 280 -0.63 10.73 -10.75
N TRP A 281 0.58 11.25 -10.90
CA TRP A 281 1.46 10.90 -12.01
C TRP A 281 2.48 9.86 -11.54
N HIS A 282 2.17 8.59 -11.74
CA HIS A 282 3.05 7.47 -11.43
C HIS A 282 3.38 6.69 -12.71
N THR A 283 4.67 6.43 -12.94
CA THR A 283 5.14 5.69 -14.11
C THR A 283 4.56 4.27 -14.18
N THR A 284 4.60 3.67 -15.36
CA THR A 284 4.23 2.26 -15.56
C THR A 284 5.16 1.35 -14.75
N GLY A 285 4.63 0.27 -14.19
CA GLY A 285 5.39 -0.65 -13.33
C GLY A 285 5.57 -0.21 -11.86
N SER A 286 5.09 0.99 -11.47
CA SER A 286 5.17 1.49 -10.09
C SER A 286 4.09 0.95 -9.14
N GLY A 287 3.25 0.01 -9.57
CA GLY A 287 2.15 -0.51 -8.75
C GLY A 287 0.96 0.44 -8.63
N LYS A 288 0.63 1.19 -9.69
CA LYS A 288 -0.52 2.11 -9.71
C LYS A 288 -1.83 1.46 -9.27
N THR A 289 -2.11 0.24 -9.75
CA THR A 289 -3.34 -0.51 -9.42
C THR A 289 -3.46 -0.75 -7.92
N LEU A 290 -2.38 -1.14 -7.25
CA LEU A 290 -2.35 -1.31 -5.79
C LEU A 290 -2.55 0.02 -5.06
N THR A 291 -1.89 1.08 -5.53
CA THR A 291 -1.99 2.43 -4.94
C THR A 291 -3.40 2.99 -5.08
N SER A 292 -4.00 2.86 -6.27
CA SER A 292 -5.35 3.37 -6.56
C SER A 292 -6.43 2.57 -5.82
N TYR A 293 -6.27 1.24 -5.70
CA TYR A 293 -7.12 0.42 -4.84
C TYR A 293 -7.10 0.93 -3.40
N LYS A 294 -5.91 1.05 -2.81
CA LYS A 294 -5.77 1.45 -1.41
C LYS A 294 -6.22 2.90 -1.18
N ALA A 295 -5.99 3.79 -2.13
CA ALA A 295 -6.52 5.16 -2.10
C ALA A 295 -8.06 5.16 -2.07
N THR A 296 -8.69 4.37 -2.95
CA THR A 296 -10.16 4.28 -3.03
C THR A 296 -10.77 3.76 -1.73
N ARG A 297 -10.17 2.70 -1.19
CA ARG A 297 -10.57 2.13 0.10
C ARG A 297 -10.44 3.15 1.25
N ASN A 298 -9.28 3.82 1.34
CA ASN A 298 -9.02 4.75 2.41
C ASN A 298 -9.93 5.99 2.34
N LEU A 299 -10.35 6.44 1.15
CA LEU A 299 -11.33 7.53 1.01
C LEU A 299 -12.65 7.23 1.73
N LEU A 300 -13.16 6.01 1.64
CA LEU A 300 -14.37 5.61 2.37
C LEU A 300 -14.16 5.62 3.89
N MET A 301 -12.99 5.21 4.36
CA MET A 301 -12.69 5.22 5.79
C MET A 301 -12.49 6.63 6.33
N ASP A 302 -11.77 7.47 5.59
CA ASP A 302 -11.33 8.80 6.05
C ASP A 302 -12.40 9.88 5.90
N ILE A 303 -13.42 9.66 5.04
CA ILE A 303 -14.46 10.66 4.76
C ILE A 303 -15.84 10.04 5.02
N PRO A 304 -16.35 10.15 6.26
CA PRO A 304 -17.67 9.62 6.61
C PRO A 304 -18.83 10.17 5.77
N ALA A 305 -18.63 11.36 5.17
CA ALA A 305 -19.64 12.00 4.33
C ALA A 305 -19.77 11.39 2.93
N LEU A 306 -18.87 10.50 2.49
CA LEU A 306 -18.99 9.79 1.22
C LEU A 306 -19.96 8.62 1.34
N ASP A 307 -20.90 8.54 0.42
CA ASP A 307 -21.81 7.41 0.30
C ASP A 307 -21.14 6.22 -0.41
N LYS A 308 -20.36 6.50 -1.46
CA LYS A 308 -19.69 5.50 -2.30
C LYS A 308 -18.30 5.99 -2.74
N ALA A 309 -17.38 5.04 -2.88
CA ALA A 309 -16.17 5.24 -3.68
C ALA A 309 -16.25 4.36 -4.93
N ILE A 310 -16.03 4.94 -6.10
CA ILE A 310 -16.17 4.24 -7.38
C ILE A 310 -14.83 4.19 -8.09
N PHE A 311 -14.34 2.98 -8.29
CA PHE A 311 -13.16 2.73 -9.10
C PHE A 311 -13.57 2.51 -10.56
N LEU A 312 -13.12 3.40 -11.42
CA LEU A 312 -13.43 3.38 -12.86
C LEU A 312 -12.26 2.81 -13.64
N ILE A 313 -12.51 1.73 -14.37
CA ILE A 313 -11.55 1.07 -15.26
C ILE A 313 -11.96 1.20 -16.72
N ASP A 314 -10.97 1.18 -17.60
CA ASP A 314 -11.24 1.07 -19.04
C ASP A 314 -11.68 -0.36 -19.37
N ARG A 315 -12.57 -0.51 -20.34
CA ARG A 315 -13.04 -1.80 -20.83
C ARG A 315 -11.93 -2.69 -21.39
N LYS A 316 -10.87 -2.06 -21.90
CA LYS A 316 -9.69 -2.76 -22.44
C LYS A 316 -8.75 -3.28 -21.35
N ASP A 317 -8.78 -2.66 -20.16
CA ASP A 317 -7.96 -3.02 -19.00
C ASP A 317 -8.66 -4.02 -18.06
N LEU A 318 -9.85 -4.50 -18.44
CA LEU A 318 -10.51 -5.67 -17.84
C LEU A 318 -9.74 -6.98 -18.13
N ASP A 319 -8.45 -6.89 -18.44
CA ASP A 319 -7.60 -8.06 -18.52
C ASP A 319 -7.63 -8.81 -17.19
N GLU A 320 -7.64 -10.13 -17.28
CA GLU A 320 -7.71 -11.07 -16.16
C GLU A 320 -6.80 -10.67 -14.99
N GLN A 321 -5.65 -10.07 -15.29
CA GLN A 321 -4.64 -9.66 -14.32
C GLN A 321 -5.09 -8.53 -13.38
N THR A 322 -5.76 -7.50 -13.87
CA THR A 322 -6.26 -6.37 -13.05
C THR A 322 -7.41 -6.82 -12.18
N ASN A 323 -8.32 -7.61 -12.72
CA ASN A 323 -9.44 -8.18 -11.98
C ASN A 323 -8.97 -9.17 -10.90
N THR A 324 -7.99 -10.02 -11.21
CA THR A 324 -7.41 -10.97 -10.26
C THR A 324 -6.72 -10.24 -9.11
N SER A 325 -5.90 -9.22 -9.41
CA SER A 325 -5.22 -8.42 -8.39
C SER A 325 -6.23 -7.68 -7.48
N PHE A 326 -7.24 -7.05 -8.07
CA PHE A 326 -8.28 -6.34 -7.31
C PHE A 326 -9.08 -7.30 -6.42
N SER A 327 -9.49 -8.45 -6.96
CA SER A 327 -10.18 -9.49 -6.21
C SER A 327 -9.31 -10.04 -5.08
N SER A 328 -8.01 -10.23 -5.33
CA SER A 328 -7.06 -10.67 -4.31
C SER A 328 -6.94 -9.68 -3.16
N TYR A 329 -6.85 -8.37 -3.45
CA TYR A 329 -6.71 -7.33 -2.42
C TYR A 329 -8.01 -7.05 -1.66
N SER A 330 -9.17 -7.29 -2.27
CA SER A 330 -10.47 -6.97 -1.68
C SER A 330 -11.09 -8.09 -0.86
N GLN A 331 -10.70 -9.34 -1.09
CA GLN A 331 -11.37 -10.52 -0.53
C GLN A 331 -11.39 -10.54 1.00
N ASN A 332 -10.38 -9.98 1.64
CA ASN A 332 -10.26 -9.91 3.10
C ASN A 332 -10.26 -8.45 3.61
N ASP A 333 -10.85 -7.52 2.84
CA ASP A 333 -10.94 -6.13 3.30
C ASP A 333 -12.19 -5.93 4.18
N SER A 334 -12.12 -4.98 5.09
CA SER A 334 -13.24 -4.56 5.94
C SER A 334 -14.31 -3.74 5.19
N ILE A 335 -14.04 -3.40 3.93
CA ILE A 335 -14.96 -2.67 3.05
C ILE A 335 -15.38 -3.61 1.92
N ASP A 336 -16.69 -3.75 1.72
CA ASP A 336 -17.22 -4.51 0.61
C ASP A 336 -16.77 -3.91 -0.72
N VAL A 337 -16.11 -4.72 -1.52
CA VAL A 337 -15.68 -4.36 -2.88
C VAL A 337 -16.51 -5.17 -3.86
N ASP A 338 -17.37 -4.47 -4.57
CA ASP A 338 -18.31 -5.06 -5.50
C ASP A 338 -17.94 -4.77 -6.95
N ASN A 339 -17.61 -5.81 -7.69
CA ASN A 339 -17.51 -5.74 -9.16
C ASN A 339 -18.90 -5.72 -9.78
N THR A 340 -19.12 -4.87 -10.76
CA THR A 340 -20.42 -4.80 -11.45
C THR A 340 -20.46 -5.71 -12.67
N ASP A 341 -21.45 -6.62 -12.74
CA ASP A 341 -21.63 -7.48 -13.91
C ASP A 341 -22.24 -6.72 -15.09
N ASN A 342 -23.25 -5.92 -14.81
CA ASN A 342 -23.99 -5.16 -15.82
C ASN A 342 -24.52 -3.82 -15.25
N VAL A 343 -25.18 -3.04 -16.11
CA VAL A 343 -25.73 -1.72 -15.77
C VAL A 343 -26.82 -1.79 -14.69
N THR A 344 -27.61 -2.86 -14.66
CA THR A 344 -28.67 -3.05 -13.66
C THR A 344 -28.06 -3.34 -12.30
N ASP A 345 -27.03 -4.15 -12.25
CA ASP A 345 -26.27 -4.43 -11.04
C ASP A 345 -25.61 -3.15 -10.49
N LEU A 346 -24.92 -2.37 -11.34
CA LEU A 346 -24.38 -1.06 -10.96
C LEU A 346 -25.46 -0.16 -10.34
N LYS A 347 -26.67 -0.13 -10.95
CA LYS A 347 -27.78 0.67 -10.43
C LYS A 347 -28.23 0.19 -9.03
N ASN A 348 -28.32 -1.12 -8.81
CA ASN A 348 -28.71 -1.69 -7.53
C ASN A 348 -27.68 -1.37 -6.44
N LYS A 349 -26.38 -1.51 -6.73
CA LYS A 349 -25.29 -1.17 -5.81
C LYS A 349 -25.26 0.32 -5.44
N LEU A 350 -25.51 1.20 -6.40
CA LEU A 350 -25.66 2.64 -6.11
C LEU A 350 -26.89 2.96 -5.24
N LYS A 351 -27.94 2.15 -5.30
CA LYS A 351 -29.15 2.30 -4.50
C LYS A 351 -29.02 1.74 -3.08
N SER A 352 -28.09 0.81 -2.85
CA SER A 352 -27.84 0.29 -1.50
C SER A 352 -27.49 1.43 -0.54
N SER A 353 -27.90 1.30 0.72
CA SER A 353 -27.50 2.21 1.80
C SER A 353 -26.09 1.96 2.30
N ASP A 354 -25.49 0.83 1.93
CA ASP A 354 -24.19 0.40 2.42
C ASP A 354 -23.07 1.29 1.85
N ARG A 355 -22.16 1.69 2.70
CA ARG A 355 -20.94 2.39 2.29
C ARG A 355 -19.98 1.37 1.71
N GLN A 356 -19.84 1.36 0.40
CA GLN A 356 -19.05 0.34 -0.30
C GLN A 356 -18.21 0.92 -1.41
N MET A 357 -17.17 0.20 -1.78
CA MET A 357 -16.36 0.44 -2.97
C MET A 357 -16.98 -0.30 -4.16
N ILE A 358 -17.27 0.42 -5.23
CA ILE A 358 -17.84 -0.17 -6.45
C ILE A 358 -16.80 -0.11 -7.56
N VAL A 359 -16.49 -1.25 -8.16
CA VAL A 359 -15.64 -1.34 -9.35
C VAL A 359 -16.52 -1.45 -10.58
N THR A 360 -16.36 -0.53 -11.52
CA THR A 360 -17.18 -0.50 -12.74
C THR A 360 -16.43 0.10 -13.92
N THR A 361 -16.98 -0.06 -15.13
CA THR A 361 -16.44 0.60 -16.31
C THR A 361 -17.12 1.94 -16.56
N ILE A 362 -16.38 2.85 -17.17
CA ILE A 362 -16.91 4.16 -17.57
C ILE A 362 -18.11 4.04 -18.49
N GLN A 363 -18.15 3.02 -19.36
CA GLN A 363 -19.24 2.77 -20.31
C GLN A 363 -20.53 2.38 -19.57
N LYS A 364 -20.44 1.50 -18.54
CA LYS A 364 -21.62 1.13 -17.72
C LYS A 364 -22.17 2.36 -17.01
N MET A 365 -21.30 3.20 -16.43
CA MET A 365 -21.70 4.44 -15.77
C MET A 365 -22.40 5.41 -16.75
N GLN A 366 -21.84 5.62 -17.92
CA GLN A 366 -22.41 6.49 -18.97
C GLN A 366 -23.78 5.96 -19.44
N ILE A 367 -23.90 4.64 -19.70
CA ILE A 367 -25.17 4.01 -20.11
C ILE A 367 -26.23 4.16 -19.01
N LEU A 368 -25.87 3.97 -17.76
CA LEU A 368 -26.77 4.14 -16.61
C LEU A 368 -27.36 5.54 -16.62
N ILE A 369 -26.50 6.57 -16.64
CA ILE A 369 -26.94 7.97 -16.55
C ILE A 369 -27.74 8.38 -17.79
N SER A 370 -27.25 8.05 -19.00
CA SER A 370 -27.83 8.58 -20.24
C SER A 370 -29.03 7.79 -20.77
N LYS A 371 -29.15 6.49 -20.44
CA LYS A 371 -30.16 5.59 -21.03
C LYS A 371 -31.09 4.90 -20.04
N ARG A 372 -30.71 4.75 -18.78
CA ARG A 372 -31.46 3.95 -17.81
C ARG A 372 -32.13 4.76 -16.72
N LEU A 373 -31.67 5.99 -16.46
CA LEU A 373 -32.26 6.89 -15.49
C LEU A 373 -33.15 7.91 -16.23
N LYS A 374 -34.38 8.06 -15.73
CA LYS A 374 -35.33 9.03 -16.26
C LYS A 374 -35.38 10.25 -15.34
N GLU A 375 -35.08 11.42 -15.88
CA GLU A 375 -35.10 12.68 -15.14
C GLU A 375 -36.45 12.92 -14.45
N GLY A 376 -36.40 13.50 -13.26
CA GLY A 376 -37.60 13.79 -12.45
C GLY A 376 -38.15 12.61 -11.65
N THR A 377 -37.65 11.37 -11.85
CA THR A 377 -38.10 10.23 -11.04
C THR A 377 -37.45 10.25 -9.64
N PRO A 378 -38.12 9.67 -8.59
CA PRO A 378 -37.54 9.54 -7.26
C PRO A 378 -36.18 8.83 -7.28
N GLU A 379 -36.03 7.82 -8.13
CA GLU A 379 -34.76 7.08 -8.31
C GLU A 379 -33.65 7.99 -8.85
N TYR A 380 -33.93 8.77 -9.90
CA TYR A 380 -33.00 9.73 -10.47
C TYR A 380 -32.52 10.73 -9.42
N ASN A 381 -33.45 11.32 -8.66
CA ASN A 381 -33.14 12.32 -7.64
C ASN A 381 -32.33 11.73 -6.48
N ARG A 382 -32.63 10.50 -6.06
CA ARG A 382 -31.88 9.79 -5.02
C ARG A 382 -30.44 9.55 -5.46
N LEU A 383 -30.21 8.99 -6.64
CA LEU A 383 -28.87 8.70 -7.14
C LEU A 383 -28.05 9.97 -7.41
N ARG A 384 -28.69 11.02 -7.92
CA ARG A 384 -28.06 12.32 -8.14
C ARG A 384 -27.57 12.97 -6.84
N GLY A 385 -28.23 12.68 -5.71
CA GLY A 385 -27.88 13.21 -4.40
C GLY A 385 -26.67 12.52 -3.74
N LEU A 386 -26.17 11.42 -4.28
CA LEU A 386 -25.07 10.68 -3.70
C LEU A 386 -23.76 11.49 -3.73
N LYS A 387 -23.04 11.44 -2.63
CA LYS A 387 -21.68 11.98 -2.52
C LYS A 387 -20.68 10.89 -2.89
N ILE A 388 -20.05 11.04 -4.02
CA ILE A 388 -19.20 10.01 -4.63
C ILE A 388 -17.76 10.52 -4.82
N ALA A 389 -16.78 9.66 -4.51
CA ALA A 389 -15.41 9.81 -4.96
C ALA A 389 -15.15 8.83 -6.11
N PHE A 390 -14.74 9.35 -7.26
CA PHE A 390 -14.29 8.56 -8.40
C PHE A 390 -12.77 8.46 -8.40
N VAL A 391 -12.26 7.24 -8.51
CA VAL A 391 -10.84 6.96 -8.76
C VAL A 391 -10.74 6.31 -10.13
N VAL A 392 -9.87 6.84 -10.99
CA VAL A 392 -9.78 6.44 -12.40
C VAL A 392 -8.37 5.95 -12.69
N ASP A 393 -8.23 4.68 -13.01
CA ASP A 393 -6.95 4.15 -13.49
C ASP A 393 -6.75 4.46 -14.98
N GLU A 394 -5.48 4.62 -15.40
CA GLU A 394 -5.09 5.05 -16.74
C GLU A 394 -5.94 6.23 -17.25
N CYS A 395 -6.11 7.22 -16.41
CA CYS A 395 -7.10 8.31 -16.58
C CYS A 395 -6.90 9.14 -17.85
N HIS A 396 -5.70 9.12 -18.45
CA HIS A 396 -5.39 9.80 -19.73
C HIS A 396 -6.15 9.23 -20.93
N ARG A 397 -6.68 8.00 -20.82
CA ARG A 397 -7.45 7.32 -21.88
C ARG A 397 -8.78 6.75 -21.41
N ALA A 398 -8.89 6.36 -20.13
CA ALA A 398 -10.08 5.69 -19.61
C ALA A 398 -11.34 6.56 -19.68
N VAL A 399 -11.21 7.87 -19.47
CA VAL A 399 -12.34 8.80 -19.41
C VAL A 399 -12.14 9.97 -20.36
N SER A 400 -12.98 10.06 -21.40
CA SER A 400 -12.97 11.24 -22.27
C SER A 400 -13.49 12.48 -21.52
N PRO A 401 -13.01 13.70 -21.86
CA PRO A 401 -13.52 14.94 -21.27
C PRO A 401 -15.05 15.08 -21.34
N ALA A 402 -15.64 14.68 -22.48
CA ALA A 402 -17.08 14.72 -22.68
C ALA A 402 -17.84 13.76 -21.72
N THR A 403 -17.34 12.53 -21.56
CA THR A 403 -17.96 11.54 -20.66
C THR A 403 -17.85 11.97 -19.21
N LYS A 404 -16.69 12.49 -18.79
CA LYS A 404 -16.52 13.02 -17.42
C LYS A 404 -17.52 14.14 -17.14
N ARG A 405 -17.68 15.09 -18.05
CA ARG A 405 -18.64 16.19 -17.93
C ARG A 405 -20.08 15.69 -17.75
N ILE A 406 -20.49 14.62 -18.43
CA ILE A 406 -21.83 14.01 -18.26
C ILE A 406 -21.99 13.47 -16.84
N ILE A 407 -21.00 12.74 -16.33
CA ILE A 407 -21.06 12.13 -15.00
C ILE A 407 -21.03 13.22 -13.91
N GLU A 408 -20.18 14.24 -14.04
CA GLU A 408 -20.10 15.36 -13.10
C GLU A 408 -21.40 16.18 -13.05
N ARG A 409 -22.04 16.42 -14.17
CA ARG A 409 -23.36 17.09 -14.22
C ARG A 409 -24.44 16.30 -13.48
N PHE A 410 -24.35 14.97 -13.54
CA PHE A 410 -25.31 14.11 -12.85
C PHE A 410 -25.04 14.09 -11.34
N PHE A 411 -23.80 13.79 -10.90
CA PHE A 411 -23.47 13.64 -9.47
C PHE A 411 -23.03 14.95 -8.79
N GLY A 412 -23.10 16.09 -9.41
CA GLY A 412 -22.94 17.44 -8.87
C GLY A 412 -21.75 17.73 -7.91
N LYS A 413 -21.60 16.95 -6.86
CA LYS A 413 -20.58 17.12 -5.80
C LYS A 413 -19.64 15.92 -5.70
N SER A 414 -19.17 15.43 -6.84
CA SER A 414 -18.23 14.30 -6.88
C SER A 414 -16.76 14.76 -6.82
N LEU A 415 -15.93 13.95 -6.16
CA LEU A 415 -14.48 14.09 -6.19
C LEU A 415 -13.91 13.17 -7.27
N TRP A 416 -12.82 13.60 -7.92
CA TRP A 416 -12.19 12.85 -9.00
C TRP A 416 -10.69 12.76 -8.78
N PHE A 417 -10.17 11.53 -8.75
CA PHE A 417 -8.75 11.26 -8.60
C PHE A 417 -8.27 10.37 -9.76
N GLY A 418 -7.48 10.96 -10.67
CA GLY A 418 -6.93 10.25 -11.82
C GLY A 418 -5.57 9.64 -11.51
N PHE A 419 -5.30 8.40 -11.94
CA PHE A 419 -3.97 7.78 -11.94
C PHE A 419 -3.50 7.60 -13.38
N THR A 420 -2.25 8.00 -13.67
CA THR A 420 -1.68 7.85 -15.02
C THR A 420 -0.16 7.86 -15.00
N GLY A 421 0.44 7.10 -15.92
CA GLY A 421 1.89 7.17 -16.20
C GLY A 421 2.24 8.22 -17.27
N THR A 422 1.25 8.62 -18.09
CA THR A 422 1.41 9.49 -19.26
C THR A 422 0.36 10.60 -19.27
N PRO A 423 0.48 11.62 -18.40
CA PRO A 423 -0.45 12.74 -18.40
C PRO A 423 -0.50 13.46 -19.73
N ARG A 424 -1.64 14.08 -20.04
CA ARG A 424 -1.78 15.00 -21.16
C ARG A 424 -1.35 16.41 -20.73
N PHE A 425 -0.36 16.93 -21.42
CA PHE A 425 0.19 18.27 -21.22
C PHE A 425 -0.22 19.21 -22.38
N PRO A 426 0.08 20.52 -22.32
CA PRO A 426 -0.12 21.43 -23.43
C PRO A 426 0.57 21.01 -24.74
N GLU A 427 1.69 20.26 -24.63
CA GLU A 427 2.47 19.77 -25.77
C GLU A 427 1.82 18.54 -26.45
N ASN A 428 1.00 17.78 -25.72
CA ASN A 428 0.31 16.58 -26.23
C ASN A 428 -1.16 16.52 -25.78
N PRO A 429 -1.95 17.58 -26.05
CA PRO A 429 -3.29 17.74 -25.48
C PRO A 429 -4.30 16.77 -26.09
N TYR A 430 -5.47 16.64 -25.42
CA TYR A 430 -6.64 16.02 -26.07
C TYR A 430 -7.05 16.80 -27.32
N PRO A 431 -7.70 16.13 -28.30
CA PRO A 431 -8.26 16.83 -29.48
C PRO A 431 -9.18 17.97 -29.07
N LEU A 432 -9.16 19.05 -29.84
CA LEU A 432 -10.04 20.19 -29.60
C LEU A 432 -11.49 19.79 -29.84
N MET A 433 -12.33 19.89 -28.84
CA MET A 433 -13.76 19.58 -28.91
C MET A 433 -14.57 20.66 -28.15
N GLY A 434 -14.78 21.79 -28.78
CA GLY A 434 -15.47 22.94 -28.18
C GLY A 434 -14.72 23.48 -26.94
N ASP A 435 -15.43 23.61 -25.84
CA ASP A 435 -14.95 24.12 -24.55
C ASP A 435 -14.48 23.01 -23.58
N LEU A 436 -14.21 21.79 -24.07
CA LEU A 436 -13.78 20.69 -23.23
C LEU A 436 -12.30 20.84 -22.80
N PRO A 437 -11.95 20.39 -21.56
CA PRO A 437 -10.57 20.33 -21.09
C PRO A 437 -9.65 19.57 -22.03
N ARG A 438 -8.43 20.05 -22.20
CA ARG A 438 -7.45 19.46 -23.12
C ARG A 438 -6.24 18.84 -22.44
N THR A 439 -6.02 19.14 -21.17
CA THR A 439 -4.92 18.57 -20.37
C THR A 439 -5.46 17.75 -19.21
N THR A 440 -4.60 16.90 -18.62
CA THR A 440 -4.97 16.13 -17.45
C THR A 440 -5.27 17.04 -16.25
N GLU A 441 -4.51 18.13 -16.11
CA GLU A 441 -4.72 19.11 -15.05
C GLU A 441 -6.05 19.87 -15.20
N GLU A 442 -6.39 20.31 -16.41
CA GLU A 442 -7.70 20.93 -16.66
C GLU A 442 -8.86 19.96 -16.40
N LEU A 443 -8.64 18.66 -16.64
CA LEU A 443 -9.68 17.65 -16.49
C LEU A 443 -9.88 17.18 -15.05
N TYR A 444 -8.80 16.98 -14.30
CA TYR A 444 -8.84 16.39 -12.95
C TYR A 444 -8.47 17.37 -11.83
N GLY A 445 -7.82 18.48 -12.13
CA GLY A 445 -7.21 19.40 -11.16
C GLY A 445 -5.71 19.17 -11.01
N ALA A 446 -5.10 19.73 -9.97
CA ALA A 446 -3.65 19.72 -9.78
C ALA A 446 -3.05 18.31 -9.69
N CYS A 447 -1.77 18.19 -10.09
CA CYS A 447 -0.98 17.00 -9.82
C CYS A 447 -0.70 16.89 -8.32
N LEU A 448 -1.30 15.91 -7.65
CA LEU A 448 -1.21 15.72 -6.20
C LEU A 448 0.09 15.05 -5.79
N HIS A 449 0.59 14.12 -6.59
CA HIS A 449 1.86 13.44 -6.37
C HIS A 449 2.49 13.01 -7.69
N LYS A 450 3.84 13.05 -7.74
CA LYS A 450 4.61 12.73 -8.94
C LYS A 450 5.70 11.71 -8.61
N TYR A 451 5.68 10.57 -9.33
CA TYR A 451 6.71 9.54 -9.29
C TYR A 451 7.04 9.10 -10.72
N THR A 452 8.10 9.69 -11.26
CA THR A 452 8.46 9.52 -12.67
C THR A 452 9.30 8.27 -12.90
N ILE A 453 9.55 7.96 -14.18
CA ILE A 453 10.45 6.86 -14.56
C ILE A 453 11.88 7.08 -14.00
N GLN A 454 12.34 8.31 -13.87
CA GLN A 454 13.64 8.64 -13.27
C GLN A 454 13.68 8.24 -11.79
N ASN A 455 12.63 8.59 -11.03
CA ASN A 455 12.51 8.17 -9.63
C ASN A 455 12.47 6.65 -9.52
N ALA A 456 11.69 5.99 -10.38
CA ALA A 456 11.53 4.54 -10.35
C ALA A 456 12.81 3.77 -10.70
N ILE A 457 13.64 4.28 -11.62
CA ILE A 457 14.95 3.73 -11.93
C ILE A 457 15.93 3.94 -10.76
N HIS A 458 15.95 5.15 -10.21
CA HIS A 458 16.78 5.48 -9.04
C HIS A 458 16.47 4.55 -7.85
N ASP A 459 15.21 4.28 -7.59
CA ASP A 459 14.75 3.43 -6.49
C ASP A 459 14.81 1.92 -6.83
N ASN A 460 15.31 1.55 -8.01
CA ASN A 460 15.31 0.18 -8.54
C ASN A 460 13.91 -0.47 -8.55
N ALA A 461 12.86 0.34 -8.65
CA ALA A 461 11.48 -0.13 -8.76
C ALA A 461 11.14 -0.61 -10.18
N VAL A 462 11.85 -0.12 -11.19
CA VAL A 462 11.81 -0.56 -12.59
C VAL A 462 13.23 -0.71 -13.12
N LEU A 463 13.36 -1.52 -14.16
CA LEU A 463 14.66 -1.70 -14.83
C LEU A 463 15.06 -0.40 -15.54
N GLY A 464 16.35 -0.08 -15.45
CA GLY A 464 16.93 1.00 -16.24
C GLY A 464 16.92 0.67 -17.74
N PHE A 465 16.95 1.71 -18.58
CA PHE A 465 17.07 1.56 -20.02
C PHE A 465 18.08 2.56 -20.58
N GLN A 466 18.65 2.21 -21.71
CA GLN A 466 19.47 3.12 -22.50
C GLN A 466 18.73 3.43 -23.80
N VAL A 467 18.75 4.70 -24.18
CA VAL A 467 18.22 5.16 -25.48
C VAL A 467 19.39 5.30 -26.42
N GLU A 468 19.36 4.56 -27.50
CA GLU A 468 20.30 4.71 -28.61
C GLU A 468 19.55 5.24 -29.82
N HIS A 469 20.05 6.31 -30.39
CA HIS A 469 19.59 6.85 -31.66
C HIS A 469 20.53 6.38 -32.76
N ASP A 470 20.08 5.49 -33.61
CA ASP A 470 20.80 5.06 -34.81
C ASP A 470 20.15 5.73 -36.03
N GLY A 471 20.68 6.85 -36.44
CA GLY A 471 20.21 7.65 -37.57
C GLY A 471 21.34 8.39 -38.28
N PRO A 472 21.14 8.84 -39.50
CA PRO A 472 22.14 9.63 -40.20
C PRO A 472 22.45 10.92 -39.46
N LYS A 473 23.75 11.21 -39.30
CA LYS A 473 24.27 12.34 -38.52
C LYS A 473 23.95 13.74 -39.09
N ASP A 474 23.34 13.80 -40.29
CA ASP A 474 23.13 15.03 -41.04
C ASP A 474 21.65 15.31 -41.33
N VAL A 475 20.77 15.18 -40.35
CA VAL A 475 19.36 15.57 -40.50
C VAL A 475 19.15 16.93 -39.88
N THR A 476 19.16 17.97 -40.66
CA THR A 476 18.58 19.27 -40.37
C THR A 476 17.06 19.18 -40.29
N ASP A 477 16.49 19.90 -39.34
CA ASP A 477 15.15 19.89 -38.75
C ASP A 477 13.91 20.02 -39.65
N GLU A 478 13.79 19.33 -40.78
CA GLU A 478 12.52 19.25 -41.47
C GLU A 478 12.11 17.78 -41.68
N THR A 479 11.24 17.30 -40.80
CA THR A 479 10.64 15.97 -40.84
C THR A 479 9.63 15.87 -41.99
N ASP A 480 10.10 15.51 -43.16
CA ASP A 480 9.25 15.00 -44.22
C ASP A 480 8.86 13.55 -43.86
N SER A 481 7.60 13.34 -43.47
CA SER A 481 7.06 12.02 -43.10
C SER A 481 7.22 10.97 -44.22
N SER A 482 7.32 11.40 -45.50
CA SER A 482 7.54 10.54 -46.66
C SER A 482 8.87 9.76 -46.59
N ARG A 483 9.84 10.20 -45.81
CA ARG A 483 11.13 9.47 -45.59
C ARG A 483 10.96 8.19 -44.80
N TYR A 484 10.04 8.16 -43.85
CA TYR A 484 9.79 6.99 -43.01
C TYR A 484 8.96 5.93 -43.72
N GLU A 485 8.22 6.30 -44.78
CA GLU A 485 7.42 5.41 -45.62
C GLU A 485 8.23 4.82 -46.79
N ASN A 486 9.51 5.17 -46.90
CA ASN A 486 10.39 4.66 -47.96
C ASN A 486 10.84 3.22 -47.66
N GLU A 487 10.51 2.29 -48.57
CA GLU A 487 10.85 0.87 -48.46
C GLU A 487 12.35 0.61 -48.21
N THR A 488 13.24 1.39 -48.84
CA THR A 488 14.69 1.30 -48.63
C THR A 488 15.07 1.70 -47.22
N HIS A 489 14.41 2.68 -46.62
CA HIS A 489 14.63 3.08 -45.23
C HIS A 489 14.14 1.99 -44.28
N MET A 490 12.93 1.46 -44.49
CA MET A 490 12.37 0.37 -43.69
C MET A 490 13.25 -0.89 -43.71
N LEU A 491 13.75 -1.28 -44.87
CA LEU A 491 14.68 -2.41 -45.01
C LEU A 491 15.99 -2.17 -44.27
N LYS A 492 16.56 -0.96 -44.31
CA LYS A 492 17.76 -0.62 -43.51
C LYS A 492 17.50 -0.68 -42.00
N VAL A 493 16.37 -0.20 -41.52
CA VAL A 493 15.99 -0.28 -40.12
C VAL A 493 15.85 -1.75 -39.69
N LEU A 494 15.19 -2.59 -40.49
CA LEU A 494 15.08 -4.03 -40.23
C LEU A 494 16.44 -4.72 -40.25
N GLU A 495 17.34 -4.35 -41.16
CA GLU A 495 18.70 -4.89 -41.24
C GLU A 495 19.53 -4.52 -39.98
N VAL A 496 19.40 -3.29 -39.48
CA VAL A 496 20.02 -2.85 -38.22
C VAL A 496 19.46 -3.65 -37.03
N ILE A 497 18.15 -3.83 -36.96
CA ILE A 497 17.51 -4.62 -35.91
C ILE A 497 18.00 -6.07 -35.95
N LEU A 498 18.02 -6.70 -37.10
CA LEU A 498 18.40 -8.11 -37.25
C LEU A 498 19.90 -8.35 -37.07
N ASN A 499 20.76 -7.44 -37.55
CA ASN A 499 22.19 -7.67 -37.59
C ASN A 499 22.98 -7.01 -36.47
N LYS A 500 22.51 -5.88 -35.93
CA LYS A 500 23.20 -5.16 -34.85
C LYS A 500 22.62 -5.42 -33.47
N SER A 501 21.35 -5.77 -33.34
CA SER A 501 20.73 -6.00 -32.04
C SER A 501 21.04 -7.36 -31.44
N TYR A 502 21.62 -8.29 -32.20
CA TYR A 502 21.94 -9.61 -31.67
C TYR A 502 22.90 -9.57 -30.47
N HIS A 503 23.85 -8.65 -30.45
CA HIS A 503 24.73 -8.44 -29.30
C HIS A 503 23.98 -7.92 -28.06
N LYS A 504 22.91 -7.15 -28.27
CA LYS A 504 22.11 -6.53 -27.20
C LYS A 504 21.04 -7.48 -26.68
N LEU A 505 20.52 -8.35 -27.54
CA LEU A 505 19.50 -9.35 -27.20
C LEU A 505 20.09 -10.63 -26.58
N GLY A 506 21.40 -10.70 -26.36
CA GLY A 506 22.05 -11.83 -25.72
C GLY A 506 22.18 -13.08 -26.60
N PHE A 507 22.09 -12.93 -27.93
CA PHE A 507 22.38 -14.02 -28.87
C PHE A 507 23.88 -14.38 -28.82
N GLN A 508 24.21 -15.47 -28.20
CA GLN A 508 25.54 -16.06 -28.30
C GLN A 508 25.48 -17.33 -29.17
N ASN A 509 25.93 -17.24 -30.40
CA ASN A 509 26.15 -18.37 -31.32
C ASN A 509 24.97 -19.37 -31.42
N GLY A 510 23.74 -18.88 -31.46
CA GLY A 510 22.54 -19.71 -31.60
C GLY A 510 22.18 -20.59 -30.41
N LYS A 511 22.85 -20.43 -29.27
CA LYS A 511 22.57 -21.17 -28.04
C LYS A 511 22.44 -20.19 -26.87
N GLY A 512 21.24 -20.12 -26.29
CA GLY A 512 20.97 -19.33 -25.09
C GLY A 512 19.54 -18.81 -25.03
N LYS A 513 19.14 -18.35 -23.85
CA LYS A 513 17.91 -17.58 -23.68
C LYS A 513 18.14 -16.18 -24.23
N THR A 514 17.24 -15.70 -25.09
CA THR A 514 17.27 -14.36 -25.66
C THR A 514 16.35 -13.44 -24.87
N PHE A 515 16.66 -12.14 -24.86
CA PHE A 515 15.71 -11.12 -24.43
C PHE A 515 14.66 -10.92 -25.53
N GLU A 516 13.42 -10.63 -25.14
CA GLU A 516 12.34 -10.31 -26.06
C GLU A 516 12.55 -8.90 -26.65
N GLY A 517 12.21 -8.73 -27.91
CA GLY A 517 12.20 -7.45 -28.62
C GLY A 517 10.79 -7.04 -29.00
N LEU A 518 10.43 -5.77 -28.80
CA LEU A 518 9.18 -5.19 -29.25
C LEU A 518 9.46 -4.17 -30.36
N LEU A 519 8.94 -4.42 -31.55
CA LEU A 519 8.95 -3.47 -32.66
C LEU A 519 7.61 -2.76 -32.75
N THR A 520 7.60 -1.44 -32.61
CA THR A 520 6.42 -0.60 -32.86
C THR A 520 6.55 0.13 -34.18
N THR A 521 5.53 0.04 -35.01
CA THR A 521 5.43 0.77 -36.27
C THR A 521 4.27 1.77 -36.22
N SER A 522 4.42 2.91 -36.88
CA SER A 522 3.27 3.79 -37.16
C SER A 522 2.40 3.13 -38.22
N SER A 523 1.11 3.01 -37.97
CA SER A 523 0.11 2.54 -38.94
C SER A 523 -0.28 3.65 -39.88
#